data_a9db2fa44862a43d217f0a14c7668140
#
_entry.id   a9db2fa44862a43d217f0a14c7668140
#
_cell.length_a   1.000
_cell.length_b   1.000
_cell.length_c   1.000
_cell.angle_alpha   90.00
_cell.angle_beta   90.00
_cell.angle_gamma   90.00
#
_symmetry.space_group_name_H-M   'P 1'
#
loop_
_entity.id
_entity.type
_entity.pdbx_description
1 polymer ?
#
loop_
_entity_poly.entity_id
_entity_poly.type
_entity_poly.pdbx_seq_one_letter_code
_entity_poly.pdbx_strand_id
1 'polypeptide(L)'
;MSGAVRHLYVHLPFCSSRCGYCDFVTLVGRREDHGRYVDALLTELELEHGLLADGVETVFVGGGTPTFTDPAELGRLLASLPAAQEVTVEANPETVTPELATLLRAGGVTRVSLGAQSFEPRLLDVLDRRARPEDVRRAFYHLRDASFDNISLDLIYGIPGQEPADLDRDLDEALALRPEHLSCYELEAKPGTRFTYEHGEELKRQAESMEGYFELVVDTLIAAGYRWYETANFCRDGHRSRHNLAYWLGRDYLGLGIGAVSTVEGLRWQNAPALPRYLAALEAGEEPPRELEPLAAATRVQERLMLGLRLDEEVPFSEVEAAVDLDALARLESLRLVERRGRGLALTHRGRFLGGGVTADLLAEIPANDYN
;
A
#
# COMPACT_ATOMS: atom_id res chain seq x y z
N MET A 1 -5.48 14.29 -26.98
CA MET A 1 -4.09 14.05 -26.51
C MET A 1 -4.21 12.92 -25.50
N SER A 2 -3.38 11.89 -25.60
CA SER A 2 -3.31 10.83 -24.58
C SER A 2 -2.88 11.43 -23.26
N GLY A 3 -3.53 11.06 -22.14
CA GLY A 3 -3.16 11.49 -20.80
C GLY A 3 -1.76 11.00 -20.40
N ALA A 4 -1.22 11.55 -19.32
CA ALA A 4 0.13 11.22 -18.85
C ALA A 4 0.15 10.12 -17.78
N VAL A 5 -0.99 9.81 -17.15
CA VAL A 5 -1.10 8.91 -15.99
C VAL A 5 -0.99 7.45 -16.41
N ARG A 6 -0.04 6.72 -15.82
CA ARG A 6 0.22 5.31 -16.11
C ARG A 6 -0.14 4.36 -14.98
N HIS A 7 -0.59 4.90 -13.86
CA HIS A 7 -0.86 4.15 -12.63
C HIS A 7 -2.28 4.42 -12.16
N LEU A 8 -3.10 3.37 -12.09
CA LEU A 8 -4.50 3.45 -11.71
C LEU A 8 -4.74 2.72 -10.38
N TYR A 9 -5.30 3.41 -9.40
CA TYR A 9 -5.80 2.82 -8.17
C TYR A 9 -7.34 2.77 -8.20
N VAL A 10 -7.92 1.65 -7.81
CA VAL A 10 -9.37 1.47 -7.72
C VAL A 10 -9.74 1.05 -6.32
N HIS A 11 -10.53 1.87 -5.64
CA HIS A 11 -10.94 1.63 -4.27
C HIS A 11 -12.27 0.85 -4.21
N LEU A 12 -12.23 -0.36 -3.67
CA LEU A 12 -13.41 -1.15 -3.32
C LEU A 12 -13.59 -1.16 -1.80
N PRO A 13 -14.56 -0.42 -1.24
CA PRO A 13 -14.63 -0.17 0.20
C PRO A 13 -15.25 -1.30 1.02
N PHE A 14 -15.77 -2.35 0.39
CA PHE A 14 -16.60 -3.35 1.07
C PHE A 14 -15.78 -4.36 1.86
N CYS A 15 -16.21 -4.64 3.10
CA CYS A 15 -15.64 -5.67 3.97
C CYS A 15 -16.74 -6.50 4.61
N SER A 16 -16.41 -7.75 4.97
CA SER A 16 -17.31 -8.59 5.77
C SER A 16 -17.39 -8.13 7.22
N SER A 17 -16.30 -7.54 7.73
CA SER A 17 -16.17 -6.93 9.07
C SER A 17 -15.06 -5.91 9.02
N ARG A 18 -15.06 -4.97 9.97
CA ARG A 18 -13.96 -4.01 10.14
C ARG A 18 -12.99 -4.52 11.18
N CYS A 19 -11.71 -4.60 10.82
CA CYS A 19 -10.63 -4.91 11.74
C CYS A 19 -10.39 -3.74 12.72
N GLY A 20 -9.98 -4.04 13.97
CA GLY A 20 -9.86 -3.01 15.00
C GLY A 20 -8.84 -1.91 14.70
N TYR A 21 -7.78 -2.25 13.99
CA TYR A 21 -6.69 -1.34 13.61
C TYR A 21 -6.90 -0.60 12.29
N CYS A 22 -7.95 -0.97 11.51
CA CYS A 22 -8.11 -0.50 10.13
C CYS A 22 -8.48 0.98 10.04
N ASP A 23 -7.68 1.73 9.26
CA ASP A 23 -7.83 3.15 8.99
C ASP A 23 -8.39 3.46 7.59
N PHE A 24 -8.59 2.43 6.76
CA PHE A 24 -9.11 2.61 5.41
C PHE A 24 -10.58 3.02 5.41
N VAL A 25 -10.98 3.71 4.33
CA VAL A 25 -12.40 3.99 4.04
C VAL A 25 -13.09 2.67 3.72
N THR A 26 -13.83 2.13 4.70
CA THR A 26 -14.47 0.81 4.60
C THR A 26 -15.96 0.86 4.93
N LEU A 27 -16.72 0.00 4.25
CA LEU A 27 -18.15 -0.20 4.43
C LEU A 27 -18.40 -1.67 4.77
N VAL A 28 -18.95 -1.93 5.95
CA VAL A 28 -19.22 -3.31 6.40
C VAL A 28 -20.52 -3.82 5.79
N GLY A 29 -20.47 -5.00 5.18
CA GLY A 29 -21.60 -5.62 4.48
C GLY A 29 -21.92 -4.90 3.18
N ARG A 30 -23.09 -4.27 3.10
CA ARG A 30 -23.57 -3.43 1.99
C ARG A 30 -23.58 -4.16 0.64
N ARG A 31 -23.85 -5.46 0.62
CA ARG A 31 -23.88 -6.26 -0.61
C ARG A 31 -24.87 -5.73 -1.66
N GLU A 32 -25.96 -5.11 -1.21
CA GLU A 32 -26.95 -4.44 -2.04
C GLU A 32 -26.40 -3.27 -2.86
N ASP A 33 -25.30 -2.66 -2.42
CA ASP A 33 -24.67 -1.54 -3.10
C ASP A 33 -23.57 -1.93 -4.06
N HIS A 34 -23.12 -3.22 -4.08
CA HIS A 34 -21.96 -3.64 -4.89
C HIS A 34 -22.15 -3.30 -6.37
N GLY A 35 -23.32 -3.63 -6.95
CA GLY A 35 -23.61 -3.35 -8.36
C GLY A 35 -23.61 -1.87 -8.67
N ARG A 36 -24.37 -1.07 -7.88
CA ARG A 36 -24.43 0.39 -8.05
C ARG A 36 -23.06 1.06 -7.91
N TYR A 37 -22.23 0.56 -6.99
CA TYR A 37 -20.91 1.10 -6.77
C TYR A 37 -19.97 0.79 -7.95
N VAL A 38 -20.04 -0.43 -8.50
CA VAL A 38 -19.29 -0.76 -9.71
C VAL A 38 -19.77 0.04 -10.91
N ASP A 39 -21.09 0.28 -11.07
CA ASP A 39 -21.61 1.19 -12.10
C ASP A 39 -21.01 2.60 -11.96
N ALA A 40 -20.96 3.11 -10.74
CA ALA A 40 -20.38 4.42 -10.44
C ALA A 40 -18.86 4.46 -10.75
N LEU A 41 -18.10 3.42 -10.36
CA LEU A 41 -16.67 3.32 -10.71
C LEU A 41 -16.44 3.32 -12.22
N LEU A 42 -17.26 2.64 -12.98
CA LEU A 42 -17.15 2.61 -14.45
C LEU A 42 -17.48 3.97 -15.06
N THR A 43 -18.50 4.68 -14.53
CA THR A 43 -18.79 6.06 -14.94
C THR A 43 -17.63 6.99 -14.61
N GLU A 44 -17.04 6.90 -13.41
CA GLU A 44 -15.87 7.70 -13.04
C GLU A 44 -14.68 7.41 -13.96
N LEU A 45 -14.41 6.12 -14.24
CA LEU A 45 -13.36 5.72 -15.19
C LEU A 45 -13.56 6.34 -16.57
N GLU A 46 -14.80 6.40 -17.06
CA GLU A 46 -15.13 7.03 -18.34
C GLU A 46 -14.89 8.54 -18.31
N LEU A 47 -15.34 9.23 -17.25
CA LEU A 47 -15.11 10.66 -17.08
C LEU A 47 -13.63 11.03 -17.01
N GLU A 48 -12.82 10.21 -16.34
CA GLU A 48 -11.39 10.44 -16.12
C GLU A 48 -10.51 9.81 -17.22
N HIS A 49 -11.09 9.11 -18.21
CA HIS A 49 -10.34 8.38 -19.25
C HIS A 49 -9.30 9.25 -19.94
N GLY A 50 -9.61 10.55 -20.14
CA GLY A 50 -8.70 11.51 -20.77
C GLY A 50 -7.38 11.75 -20.04
N LEU A 51 -7.30 11.44 -18.74
CA LEU A 51 -6.08 11.56 -17.94
C LEU A 51 -5.14 10.35 -18.10
N LEU A 52 -5.68 9.18 -18.50
CA LEU A 52 -4.90 7.96 -18.62
C LEU A 52 -4.07 7.95 -19.92
N ALA A 53 -2.87 7.45 -19.82
CA ALA A 53 -2.02 7.18 -20.99
C ALA A 53 -2.56 6.01 -21.82
N ASP A 54 -2.25 5.97 -23.12
CA ASP A 54 -2.57 4.84 -24.01
C ASP A 54 -1.99 3.49 -23.53
N GLY A 55 -0.96 3.52 -22.68
CA GLY A 55 -0.32 2.36 -22.07
C GLY A 55 -0.27 2.50 -20.56
N VAL A 56 -1.31 2.05 -19.84
CA VAL A 56 -1.29 1.95 -18.39
C VAL A 56 -0.27 0.90 -17.96
N GLU A 57 0.58 1.24 -17.00
CA GLU A 57 1.62 0.31 -16.50
C GLU A 57 1.10 -0.54 -15.37
N THR A 58 0.34 0.06 -14.45
CA THR A 58 -0.19 -0.66 -13.28
C THR A 58 -1.64 -0.30 -12.99
N VAL A 59 -2.40 -1.32 -12.58
CA VAL A 59 -3.72 -1.20 -11.95
C VAL A 59 -3.66 -1.86 -10.59
N PHE A 60 -4.12 -1.16 -9.56
CA PHE A 60 -4.18 -1.68 -8.20
C PHE A 60 -5.62 -1.57 -7.68
N VAL A 61 -6.24 -2.70 -7.40
CA VAL A 61 -7.58 -2.79 -6.83
C VAL A 61 -7.46 -3.11 -5.35
N GLY A 62 -7.71 -2.12 -4.52
CA GLY A 62 -7.50 -2.22 -3.07
C GLY A 62 -8.63 -1.57 -2.26
N GLY A 63 -8.34 -1.30 -0.97
CA GLY A 63 -9.22 -0.55 -0.08
C GLY A 63 -9.77 -1.37 1.08
N GLY A 64 -11.04 -1.78 1.04
CA GLY A 64 -11.64 -2.65 2.04
C GLY A 64 -11.18 -4.10 1.86
N THR A 65 -11.94 -4.84 1.12
CA THR A 65 -11.63 -6.22 0.71
C THR A 65 -12.18 -6.42 -0.70
N PRO A 66 -11.41 -6.16 -1.75
CA PRO A 66 -11.87 -6.30 -3.13
C PRO A 66 -12.52 -7.67 -3.42
N THR A 67 -11.96 -8.73 -2.85
CA THR A 67 -12.44 -10.11 -2.99
C THR A 67 -13.72 -10.43 -2.20
N PHE A 68 -14.24 -9.50 -1.39
CA PHE A 68 -15.56 -9.59 -0.77
C PHE A 68 -16.67 -9.05 -1.69
N THR A 69 -16.32 -8.27 -2.72
CA THR A 69 -17.26 -7.81 -3.72
C THR A 69 -17.95 -8.99 -4.40
N ASP A 70 -19.22 -8.83 -4.79
CA ASP A 70 -19.92 -9.88 -5.55
C ASP A 70 -19.06 -10.32 -6.76
N PRO A 71 -18.86 -11.63 -6.97
CA PRO A 71 -17.97 -12.12 -8.01
C PRO A 71 -18.35 -11.68 -9.42
N ALA A 72 -19.65 -11.53 -9.73
CA ALA A 72 -20.09 -11.05 -11.04
C ALA A 72 -19.72 -9.58 -11.23
N GLU A 73 -19.90 -8.76 -10.19
CA GLU A 73 -19.56 -7.35 -10.21
C GLU A 73 -18.04 -7.11 -10.25
N LEU A 74 -17.28 -7.89 -9.48
CA LEU A 74 -15.81 -7.85 -9.55
C LEU A 74 -15.32 -8.25 -10.94
N GLY A 75 -15.88 -9.31 -11.53
CA GLY A 75 -15.56 -9.73 -12.88
C GLY A 75 -15.87 -8.66 -13.93
N ARG A 76 -17.02 -7.99 -13.80
CA ARG A 76 -17.42 -6.87 -14.67
C ARG A 76 -16.46 -5.69 -14.55
N LEU A 77 -16.08 -5.32 -13.33
CA LEU A 77 -15.08 -4.28 -13.09
C LEU A 77 -13.74 -4.64 -13.75
N LEU A 78 -13.19 -5.81 -13.44
CA LEU A 78 -11.89 -6.25 -13.99
C LEU A 78 -11.88 -6.27 -15.54
N ALA A 79 -12.97 -6.69 -16.16
CA ALA A 79 -13.09 -6.70 -17.62
C ALA A 79 -13.14 -5.30 -18.26
N SER A 80 -13.46 -4.27 -17.48
CA SER A 80 -13.58 -2.87 -17.93
C SER A 80 -12.32 -2.04 -17.65
N LEU A 81 -11.41 -2.54 -16.80
CA LEU A 81 -10.17 -1.84 -16.50
C LEU A 81 -9.19 -1.89 -17.67
N PRO A 82 -8.34 -0.87 -17.87
CA PRO A 82 -7.34 -0.88 -18.90
C PRO A 82 -6.35 -2.03 -18.71
N ALA A 83 -5.88 -2.62 -19.82
CA ALA A 83 -4.82 -3.60 -19.77
C ALA A 83 -3.53 -2.97 -19.24
N ALA A 84 -2.85 -3.66 -18.32
CA ALA A 84 -1.64 -3.18 -17.67
C ALA A 84 -0.61 -4.31 -17.52
N GLN A 85 0.66 -3.94 -17.31
CA GLN A 85 1.74 -4.91 -17.07
C GLN A 85 1.59 -5.57 -15.69
N GLU A 86 1.09 -4.84 -14.70
CA GLU A 86 0.77 -5.34 -13.37
C GLU A 86 -0.66 -4.96 -13.01
N VAL A 87 -1.49 -5.96 -12.76
CA VAL A 87 -2.83 -5.80 -12.19
C VAL A 87 -2.83 -6.50 -10.85
N THR A 88 -2.83 -5.70 -9.77
CA THR A 88 -2.84 -6.20 -8.38
C THR A 88 -4.25 -6.16 -7.82
N VAL A 89 -4.64 -7.20 -7.08
CA VAL A 89 -5.86 -7.23 -6.27
C VAL A 89 -5.51 -7.60 -4.83
N GLU A 90 -5.99 -6.81 -3.87
CA GLU A 90 -5.93 -7.16 -2.45
C GLU A 90 -7.00 -8.20 -2.10
N ALA A 91 -6.64 -9.15 -1.26
CA ALA A 91 -7.51 -10.24 -0.87
C ALA A 91 -7.41 -10.55 0.63
N ASN A 92 -8.55 -10.84 1.24
CA ASN A 92 -8.57 -11.50 2.54
C ASN A 92 -8.63 -13.03 2.35
N PRO A 93 -7.86 -13.80 3.13
CA PRO A 93 -7.77 -15.26 2.95
C PRO A 93 -9.11 -15.98 2.95
N GLU A 94 -10.04 -15.59 3.85
CA GLU A 94 -11.35 -16.21 3.97
C GLU A 94 -12.27 -15.99 2.76
N THR A 95 -11.93 -15.07 1.87
CA THR A 95 -12.74 -14.78 0.67
C THR A 95 -12.23 -15.49 -0.58
N VAL A 96 -11.00 -16.02 -0.57
CA VAL A 96 -10.38 -16.65 -1.74
C VAL A 96 -10.82 -18.10 -1.88
N THR A 97 -11.78 -18.34 -2.79
CA THR A 97 -12.19 -19.71 -3.23
C THR A 97 -11.49 -20.08 -4.55
N PRO A 98 -11.51 -21.37 -4.97
CA PRO A 98 -11.00 -21.78 -6.28
C PRO A 98 -11.66 -21.04 -7.44
N GLU A 99 -12.98 -20.83 -7.35
CA GLU A 99 -13.76 -20.11 -8.36
C GLU A 99 -13.35 -18.64 -8.43
N LEU A 100 -13.15 -17.99 -7.29
CA LEU A 100 -12.69 -16.60 -7.24
C LEU A 100 -11.25 -16.47 -7.76
N ALA A 101 -10.35 -17.36 -7.38
CA ALA A 101 -8.98 -17.36 -7.92
C ALA A 101 -8.97 -17.50 -9.45
N THR A 102 -9.82 -18.39 -9.99
CA THR A 102 -9.99 -18.54 -11.44
C THR A 102 -10.56 -17.28 -12.09
N LEU A 103 -11.56 -16.64 -11.47
CA LEU A 103 -12.15 -15.38 -11.94
C LEU A 103 -11.09 -14.25 -11.99
N LEU A 104 -10.31 -14.09 -10.93
CA LEU A 104 -9.24 -13.09 -10.88
C LEU A 104 -8.23 -13.31 -12.01
N ARG A 105 -7.79 -14.56 -12.21
CA ARG A 105 -6.85 -14.90 -13.29
C ARG A 105 -7.43 -14.63 -14.66
N ALA A 106 -8.67 -15.02 -14.90
CA ALA A 106 -9.39 -14.76 -16.15
C ALA A 106 -9.63 -13.26 -16.39
N GLY A 107 -9.81 -12.48 -15.33
CA GLY A 107 -9.93 -11.01 -15.36
C GLY A 107 -8.62 -10.26 -15.56
N GLY A 108 -7.50 -10.96 -15.86
CA GLY A 108 -6.21 -10.33 -16.16
C GLY A 108 -5.38 -9.93 -14.94
N VAL A 109 -5.78 -10.35 -13.73
CA VAL A 109 -4.99 -10.11 -12.51
C VAL A 109 -3.67 -10.86 -12.61
N THR A 110 -2.57 -10.14 -12.38
CA THR A 110 -1.19 -10.69 -12.45
C THR A 110 -0.56 -10.85 -11.08
N ARG A 111 -1.04 -10.11 -10.07
CA ARG A 111 -0.51 -10.13 -8.69
C ARG A 111 -1.67 -10.12 -7.70
N VAL A 112 -1.57 -10.91 -6.63
CA VAL A 112 -2.50 -10.88 -5.50
C VAL A 112 -1.75 -10.55 -4.22
N SER A 113 -2.25 -9.56 -3.44
CA SER A 113 -1.74 -9.25 -2.09
C SER A 113 -2.69 -9.86 -1.07
N LEU A 114 -2.22 -10.87 -0.34
CA LEU A 114 -3.02 -11.66 0.58
C LEU A 114 -2.74 -11.24 2.02
N GLY A 115 -3.71 -10.63 2.66
CA GLY A 115 -3.62 -10.12 4.03
C GLY A 115 -3.61 -11.23 5.07
N ALA A 116 -2.47 -11.86 5.34
CA ALA A 116 -2.31 -12.87 6.37
C ALA A 116 -2.28 -12.24 7.77
N GLN A 117 -1.54 -11.16 7.93
CA GLN A 117 -1.28 -10.35 9.12
C GLN A 117 -0.47 -11.10 10.20
N SER A 118 -0.85 -12.31 10.60
CA SER A 118 -0.14 -13.20 11.50
C SER A 118 -0.59 -14.65 11.27
N PHE A 119 0.21 -15.61 11.71
CA PHE A 119 -0.16 -17.03 11.79
C PHE A 119 -0.43 -17.47 13.23
N GLU A 120 -0.42 -16.54 14.19
CA GLU A 120 -0.77 -16.79 15.59
C GLU A 120 -2.23 -16.44 15.86
N PRO A 121 -3.11 -17.43 16.16
CA PRO A 121 -4.55 -17.19 16.32
C PRO A 121 -4.88 -16.10 17.36
N ARG A 122 -4.15 -16.06 18.48
CA ARG A 122 -4.37 -15.06 19.52
C ARG A 122 -4.07 -13.62 19.05
N LEU A 123 -3.08 -13.44 18.15
CA LEU A 123 -2.75 -12.12 17.59
C LEU A 123 -3.77 -11.70 16.55
N LEU A 124 -4.30 -12.65 15.77
CA LEU A 124 -5.42 -12.40 14.87
C LEU A 124 -6.68 -11.97 15.63
N ASP A 125 -6.93 -12.55 16.81
CA ASP A 125 -8.05 -12.13 17.67
C ASP A 125 -7.87 -10.69 18.16
N VAL A 126 -6.65 -10.27 18.54
CA VAL A 126 -6.33 -8.88 18.92
C VAL A 126 -6.59 -7.91 17.76
N LEU A 127 -6.33 -8.32 16.55
CA LEU A 127 -6.56 -7.52 15.34
C LEU A 127 -8.03 -7.53 14.86
N ASP A 128 -8.95 -8.22 15.55
CA ASP A 128 -10.33 -8.48 15.09
C ASP A 128 -10.38 -9.15 13.69
N ARG A 129 -9.39 -10.01 13.37
CA ARG A 129 -9.32 -10.73 12.08
C ARG A 129 -10.17 -12.00 12.11
N ARG A 130 -10.94 -12.22 11.04
CA ARG A 130 -11.74 -13.45 10.86
C ARG A 130 -10.91 -14.60 10.31
N ALA A 131 -10.04 -14.31 9.35
CA ALA A 131 -9.16 -15.30 8.75
C ALA A 131 -8.29 -16.00 9.81
N ARG A 132 -8.05 -17.27 9.61
CA ARG A 132 -7.17 -18.11 10.44
C ARG A 132 -5.97 -18.58 9.61
N PRO A 133 -4.90 -19.10 10.24
CA PRO A 133 -3.72 -19.58 9.52
C PRO A 133 -4.04 -20.60 8.44
N GLU A 134 -5.03 -21.47 8.68
CA GLU A 134 -5.50 -22.47 7.70
C GLU A 134 -6.15 -21.82 6.48
N ASP A 135 -6.85 -20.69 6.67
CA ASP A 135 -7.44 -19.92 5.57
C ASP A 135 -6.35 -19.31 4.70
N VAL A 136 -5.27 -18.78 5.31
CA VAL A 136 -4.11 -18.24 4.58
C VAL A 136 -3.48 -19.32 3.69
N ARG A 137 -3.17 -20.47 4.26
CA ARG A 137 -2.57 -21.60 3.52
C ARG A 137 -3.50 -22.06 2.39
N ARG A 138 -4.79 -22.22 2.67
CA ARG A 138 -5.80 -22.64 1.69
C ARG A 138 -5.92 -21.61 0.56
N ALA A 139 -6.05 -20.31 0.87
CA ALA A 139 -6.13 -19.24 -0.12
C ALA A 139 -4.88 -19.19 -1.00
N PHE A 140 -3.70 -19.31 -0.40
CA PHE A 140 -2.44 -19.33 -1.11
C PHE A 140 -2.39 -20.48 -2.15
N TYR A 141 -2.80 -21.68 -1.76
CA TYR A 141 -2.84 -22.83 -2.67
C TYR A 141 -3.92 -22.67 -3.75
N HIS A 142 -5.09 -22.11 -3.45
CA HIS A 142 -6.10 -21.81 -4.48
C HIS A 142 -5.56 -20.84 -5.54
N LEU A 143 -4.80 -19.83 -5.13
CA LEU A 143 -4.13 -18.91 -6.07
C LEU A 143 -3.06 -19.62 -6.90
N ARG A 144 -2.24 -20.48 -6.29
CA ARG A 144 -1.24 -21.29 -7.02
C ARG A 144 -1.89 -22.24 -8.03
N ASP A 145 -2.97 -22.92 -7.65
CA ASP A 145 -3.73 -23.82 -8.53
C ASP A 145 -4.35 -23.05 -9.71
N ALA A 146 -4.73 -21.78 -9.51
CA ALA A 146 -5.15 -20.87 -10.57
C ALA A 146 -3.98 -20.25 -11.36
N SER A 147 -2.74 -20.74 -11.18
CA SER A 147 -1.52 -20.33 -11.90
C SER A 147 -1.07 -18.88 -11.62
N PHE A 148 -1.27 -18.39 -10.38
CA PHE A 148 -0.63 -17.17 -9.94
C PHE A 148 0.83 -17.48 -9.54
N ASP A 149 1.76 -16.77 -10.14
CA ASP A 149 3.21 -16.82 -9.92
C ASP A 149 3.75 -15.53 -9.25
N ASN A 150 2.87 -14.64 -8.84
CA ASN A 150 3.18 -13.41 -8.12
C ASN A 150 2.17 -13.18 -6.99
N ILE A 151 2.45 -13.75 -5.82
CA ILE A 151 1.63 -13.63 -4.62
C ILE A 151 2.44 -12.91 -3.54
N SER A 152 1.85 -11.85 -2.99
CA SER A 152 2.34 -11.18 -1.79
C SER A 152 1.63 -11.73 -0.56
N LEU A 153 2.36 -11.90 0.54
CA LEU A 153 1.78 -12.05 1.87
C LEU A 153 2.03 -10.79 2.67
N ASP A 154 1.00 -10.25 3.29
CA ASP A 154 1.11 -9.09 4.13
C ASP A 154 1.07 -9.52 5.60
N LEU A 155 2.10 -9.15 6.37
CA LEU A 155 2.27 -9.42 7.79
C LEU A 155 2.27 -8.12 8.57
N ILE A 156 1.87 -8.20 9.83
CA ILE A 156 1.92 -7.07 10.78
C ILE A 156 2.78 -7.48 11.98
N TYR A 157 3.71 -6.62 12.36
CA TYR A 157 4.46 -6.77 13.61
C TYR A 157 4.16 -5.62 14.58
N GLY A 158 4.48 -5.82 15.87
CA GLY A 158 4.12 -4.88 16.93
C GLY A 158 2.66 -4.99 17.38
N ILE A 159 2.04 -6.15 17.15
CA ILE A 159 0.67 -6.42 17.62
C ILE A 159 0.68 -6.50 19.15
N PRO A 160 -0.30 -5.89 19.89
CA PRO A 160 -0.38 -5.99 21.32
C PRO A 160 -0.27 -7.43 21.84
N GLY A 161 0.68 -7.68 22.74
CA GLY A 161 0.97 -9.00 23.28
C GLY A 161 1.77 -9.92 22.35
N GLN A 162 2.31 -9.42 21.23
CA GLN A 162 3.24 -10.17 20.40
C GLN A 162 4.61 -10.26 21.06
N GLU A 163 5.19 -11.44 21.05
CA GLU A 163 6.56 -11.71 21.49
C GLU A 163 7.48 -11.93 20.27
N PRO A 164 8.81 -11.71 20.38
CA PRO A 164 9.73 -11.96 19.26
C PRO A 164 9.60 -13.36 18.66
N ALA A 165 9.36 -14.38 19.51
CA ALA A 165 9.14 -15.77 19.06
C ALA A 165 7.84 -15.96 18.24
N ASP A 166 6.83 -15.11 18.42
CA ASP A 166 5.62 -15.14 17.61
C ASP A 166 5.92 -14.62 16.21
N LEU A 167 6.65 -13.49 16.11
CA LEU A 167 7.07 -12.93 14.83
C LEU A 167 8.00 -13.87 14.07
N ASP A 168 8.93 -14.54 14.77
CA ASP A 168 9.81 -15.54 14.17
C ASP A 168 8.99 -16.68 13.53
N ARG A 169 7.97 -17.20 14.24
CA ARG A 169 7.04 -18.19 13.70
C ARG A 169 6.19 -17.66 12.53
N ASP A 170 5.73 -16.42 12.60
CA ASP A 170 4.98 -15.79 11.51
C ASP A 170 5.84 -15.73 10.22
N LEU A 171 7.12 -15.36 10.36
CA LEU A 171 8.06 -15.33 9.24
C LEU A 171 8.35 -16.73 8.69
N ASP A 172 8.58 -17.73 9.55
CA ASP A 172 8.80 -19.11 9.15
C ASP A 172 7.61 -19.68 8.37
N GLU A 173 6.39 -19.47 8.85
CA GLU A 173 5.16 -19.90 8.18
C GLU A 173 4.98 -19.21 6.83
N ALA A 174 5.24 -17.91 6.75
CA ALA A 174 5.17 -17.17 5.49
C ALA A 174 6.23 -17.67 4.50
N LEU A 175 7.48 -17.89 4.95
CA LEU A 175 8.57 -18.41 4.12
C LEU A 175 8.33 -19.83 3.64
N ALA A 176 7.66 -20.68 4.43
CA ALA A 176 7.29 -22.04 4.04
C ALA A 176 6.33 -22.06 2.83
N LEU A 177 5.48 -21.05 2.66
CA LEU A 177 4.60 -20.89 1.50
C LEU A 177 5.35 -20.42 0.25
N ARG A 178 6.55 -19.87 0.37
CA ARG A 178 7.40 -19.38 -0.72
C ARG A 178 6.72 -18.31 -1.59
N PRO A 179 6.20 -17.22 -1.00
CA PRO A 179 5.67 -16.13 -1.79
C PRO A 179 6.77 -15.42 -2.59
N GLU A 180 6.42 -14.73 -3.64
CA GLU A 180 7.35 -13.89 -4.41
C GLU A 180 7.62 -12.55 -3.73
N HIS A 181 6.69 -12.13 -2.88
CA HIS A 181 6.74 -10.84 -2.21
C HIS A 181 6.22 -10.95 -0.78
N LEU A 182 6.77 -10.16 0.12
CA LEU A 182 6.33 -10.02 1.51
C LEU A 182 6.25 -8.54 1.85
N SER A 183 5.11 -8.12 2.42
CA SER A 183 4.95 -6.82 3.04
C SER A 183 4.89 -7.04 4.55
N CYS A 184 5.80 -6.42 5.31
CA CYS A 184 5.82 -6.52 6.77
C CYS A 184 5.66 -5.11 7.35
N TYR A 185 4.47 -4.83 7.85
CA TYR A 185 4.09 -3.52 8.35
C TYR A 185 4.20 -3.44 9.87
N GLU A 186 4.76 -2.34 10.36
CA GLU A 186 4.58 -1.95 11.75
C GLU A 186 3.11 -1.64 12.01
N LEU A 187 2.57 -2.12 13.13
CA LEU A 187 1.20 -1.79 13.52
C LEU A 187 1.10 -0.32 13.91
N GLU A 188 0.51 0.49 13.04
CA GLU A 188 0.18 1.87 13.34
C GLU A 188 -1.21 1.98 13.98
N ALA A 189 -1.26 2.17 15.29
CA ALA A 189 -2.51 2.42 16.00
C ALA A 189 -2.88 3.90 15.95
N LYS A 190 -3.91 4.24 15.21
CA LYS A 190 -4.35 5.64 15.07
C LYS A 190 -4.95 6.18 16.38
N PRO A 191 -4.51 7.36 16.86
CA PRO A 191 -5.07 8.01 18.05
C PRO A 191 -6.60 8.19 17.96
N GLY A 192 -7.30 7.95 19.07
CA GLY A 192 -8.75 8.13 19.15
C GLY A 192 -9.58 6.98 18.58
N THR A 193 -8.95 5.90 18.09
CA THR A 193 -9.66 4.68 17.69
C THR A 193 -10.00 3.82 18.90
N ARG A 194 -11.02 2.94 18.75
CA ARG A 194 -11.35 1.92 19.76
C ARG A 194 -10.11 1.06 20.07
N PHE A 195 -9.37 0.68 19.05
CA PHE A 195 -8.15 -0.13 19.19
C PHE A 195 -7.09 0.54 20.08
N THR A 196 -6.82 1.83 19.85
CA THR A 196 -5.88 2.60 20.69
C THR A 196 -6.38 2.74 22.12
N TYR A 197 -7.69 2.85 22.33
CA TYR A 197 -8.27 2.91 23.67
C TYR A 197 -8.14 1.57 24.43
N GLU A 198 -8.41 0.45 23.75
CA GLU A 198 -8.35 -0.90 24.33
C GLU A 198 -6.91 -1.38 24.58
N HIS A 199 -5.97 -1.04 23.72
CA HIS A 199 -4.59 -1.57 23.70
C HIS A 199 -3.49 -0.52 23.96
N GLY A 200 -3.84 0.74 24.26
CA GLY A 200 -2.88 1.85 24.31
C GLY A 200 -1.71 1.65 25.29
N GLU A 201 -1.93 1.03 26.43
CA GLU A 201 -0.85 0.75 27.40
C GLU A 201 0.10 -0.36 26.91
N GLU A 202 -0.42 -1.34 26.17
CA GLU A 202 0.38 -2.40 25.57
C GLU A 202 1.22 -1.87 24.41
N LEU A 203 0.61 -1.05 23.54
CA LEU A 203 1.30 -0.39 22.42
C LEU A 203 2.47 0.47 22.91
N LYS A 204 2.28 1.22 24.03
CA LYS A 204 3.37 2.00 24.62
C LYS A 204 4.51 1.11 25.13
N ARG A 205 4.19 -0.02 25.74
CA ARG A 205 5.20 -0.98 26.22
C ARG A 205 5.97 -1.62 25.06
N GLN A 206 5.28 -1.90 23.97
CA GLN A 206 5.91 -2.48 22.78
C GLN A 206 6.76 -1.50 21.97
N ALA A 207 6.52 -0.18 22.12
CA ALA A 207 7.29 0.83 21.36
C ALA A 207 8.81 0.68 21.51
N GLU A 208 9.29 0.24 22.69
CA GLU A 208 10.72 -0.03 22.92
C GLU A 208 11.24 -1.28 22.19
N SER A 209 10.36 -2.18 21.78
CA SER A 209 10.71 -3.43 21.09
C SER A 209 10.62 -3.34 19.58
N MET A 210 10.09 -2.25 19.04
CA MET A 210 9.80 -2.12 17.60
C MET A 210 11.05 -2.19 16.74
N GLU A 211 12.15 -1.58 17.19
CA GLU A 211 13.44 -1.68 16.50
C GLU A 211 13.88 -3.14 16.37
N GLY A 212 13.79 -3.92 17.46
CA GLY A 212 14.15 -5.34 17.44
C GLY A 212 13.24 -6.20 16.56
N TYR A 213 11.95 -5.88 16.48
CA TYR A 213 11.04 -6.55 15.54
C TYR A 213 11.41 -6.23 14.09
N PHE A 214 11.70 -4.98 13.81
CA PHE A 214 12.10 -4.57 12.46
C PHE A 214 13.41 -5.21 12.04
N GLU A 215 14.42 -5.25 12.93
CA GLU A 215 15.68 -5.96 12.70
C GLU A 215 15.45 -7.45 12.42
N LEU A 216 14.62 -8.12 13.22
CA LEU A 216 14.26 -9.53 13.03
C LEU A 216 13.65 -9.78 11.64
N VAL A 217 12.69 -8.95 11.23
CA VAL A 217 12.07 -9.03 9.88
C VAL A 217 13.12 -8.89 8.78
N VAL A 218 13.94 -7.84 8.86
CA VAL A 218 14.94 -7.54 7.81
C VAL A 218 15.97 -8.65 7.72
N ASP A 219 16.55 -9.07 8.85
CA ASP A 219 17.61 -10.08 8.87
C ASP A 219 17.10 -11.45 8.39
N THR A 220 15.90 -11.86 8.85
CA THR A 220 15.29 -13.13 8.46
C THR A 220 14.98 -13.17 6.96
N LEU A 221 14.39 -12.12 6.42
CA LEU A 221 13.99 -12.11 5.01
C LEU A 221 15.18 -11.95 4.07
N ILE A 222 16.20 -11.17 4.44
CA ILE A 222 17.46 -11.09 3.67
C ILE A 222 18.18 -12.45 3.69
N ALA A 223 18.26 -13.12 4.85
CA ALA A 223 18.87 -14.45 4.96
C ALA A 223 18.11 -15.49 4.12
N ALA A 224 16.80 -15.35 3.95
CA ALA A 224 15.96 -16.18 3.09
C ALA A 224 16.05 -15.82 1.59
N GLY A 225 16.90 -14.85 1.21
CA GLY A 225 17.17 -14.46 -0.18
C GLY A 225 16.16 -13.46 -0.76
N TYR A 226 15.42 -12.74 0.08
CA TYR A 226 14.58 -11.63 -0.37
C TYR A 226 15.40 -10.34 -0.41
N ARG A 227 15.13 -9.51 -1.40
CA ARG A 227 15.64 -8.15 -1.49
C ARG A 227 14.73 -7.22 -0.67
N TRP A 228 15.30 -6.54 0.30
CA TRP A 228 14.65 -5.45 1.01
C TRP A 228 14.66 -4.19 0.13
N TYR A 229 13.64 -3.95 -0.69
CA TYR A 229 13.67 -2.92 -1.72
C TYR A 229 13.02 -1.58 -1.30
N GLU A 230 12.15 -1.58 -0.28
CA GLU A 230 11.64 -0.38 0.37
C GLU A 230 11.36 -0.67 1.86
N THR A 231 10.91 0.30 2.64
CA THR A 231 10.84 0.21 4.11
C THR A 231 10.12 -1.04 4.62
N ALA A 232 8.93 -1.35 4.09
CA ALA A 232 8.10 -2.47 4.56
C ALA A 232 8.08 -3.67 3.60
N ASN A 233 8.66 -3.55 2.39
CA ASN A 233 8.46 -4.54 1.33
C ASN A 233 9.73 -5.26 0.91
N PHE A 234 9.59 -6.56 0.76
CA PHE A 234 10.62 -7.51 0.41
C PHE A 234 10.17 -8.37 -0.77
N CYS A 235 11.05 -8.66 -1.70
CA CYS A 235 10.69 -9.47 -2.85
C CYS A 235 11.81 -10.38 -3.34
N ARG A 236 11.45 -11.43 -4.06
CA ARG A 236 12.37 -12.16 -4.92
C ARG A 236 12.68 -11.34 -6.17
N ASP A 237 13.77 -11.64 -6.83
CA ASP A 237 14.17 -10.92 -8.03
C ASP A 237 13.04 -10.86 -9.08
N GLY A 238 12.77 -9.65 -9.57
CA GLY A 238 11.74 -9.39 -10.58
C GLY A 238 10.31 -9.18 -10.04
N HIS A 239 10.08 -9.32 -8.71
CA HIS A 239 8.73 -9.30 -8.11
C HIS A 239 8.45 -8.10 -7.20
N ARG A 240 9.11 -6.96 -7.43
CA ARG A 240 8.73 -5.70 -6.77
C ARG A 240 7.30 -5.32 -7.16
N SER A 241 6.52 -4.78 -6.23
CA SER A 241 5.24 -4.14 -6.57
C SER A 241 5.49 -2.88 -7.39
N ARG A 242 5.17 -2.92 -8.67
CA ARG A 242 5.38 -1.78 -9.57
C ARG A 242 4.48 -0.60 -9.22
N HIS A 243 3.27 -0.89 -8.76
CA HIS A 243 2.34 0.15 -8.33
C HIS A 243 2.86 0.90 -7.11
N ASN A 244 3.33 0.18 -6.07
CA ASN A 244 3.92 0.81 -4.88
C ASN A 244 5.19 1.59 -5.24
N LEU A 245 6.03 1.04 -6.14
CA LEU A 245 7.21 1.77 -6.64
C LEU A 245 6.83 3.10 -7.31
N ALA A 246 5.73 3.16 -8.05
CA ALA A 246 5.29 4.39 -8.67
C ALA A 246 5.02 5.49 -7.63
N TYR A 247 4.40 5.16 -6.49
CA TYR A 247 4.23 6.09 -5.38
C TYR A 247 5.57 6.57 -4.81
N TRP A 248 6.49 5.63 -4.52
CA TRP A 248 7.80 5.97 -3.94
C TRP A 248 8.70 6.76 -4.90
N LEU A 249 8.47 6.62 -6.20
CA LEU A 249 9.13 7.41 -7.24
C LEU A 249 8.45 8.76 -7.51
N GLY A 250 7.36 9.08 -6.81
CA GLY A 250 6.60 10.32 -7.01
C GLY A 250 5.95 10.43 -8.38
N ARG A 251 5.50 9.29 -8.94
CA ARG A 251 4.79 9.27 -10.25
C ARG A 251 3.35 9.71 -10.08
N ASP A 252 2.81 10.31 -11.14
CA ASP A 252 1.39 10.63 -11.23
C ASP A 252 0.55 9.35 -11.23
N TYR A 253 -0.56 9.38 -10.52
CA TYR A 253 -1.51 8.28 -10.44
C TYR A 253 -2.95 8.80 -10.33
N LEU A 254 -3.89 8.03 -10.83
CA LEU A 254 -5.32 8.27 -10.76
C LEU A 254 -5.96 7.30 -9.77
N GLY A 255 -6.75 7.81 -8.84
CA GLY A 255 -7.53 7.03 -7.89
C GLY A 255 -9.02 7.15 -8.14
N LEU A 256 -9.71 6.03 -8.29
CA LEU A 256 -11.16 5.95 -8.45
C LEU A 256 -11.83 5.39 -7.21
N GLY A 257 -13.03 5.87 -6.91
CA GLY A 257 -13.84 5.42 -5.78
C GLY A 257 -13.79 6.36 -4.57
N ILE A 258 -14.63 6.09 -3.57
CA ILE A 258 -14.72 6.90 -2.36
C ILE A 258 -13.38 6.90 -1.60
N GLY A 259 -12.95 8.07 -1.15
CA GLY A 259 -11.71 8.24 -0.39
C GLY A 259 -10.43 8.02 -1.20
N ALA A 260 -10.51 7.64 -2.48
CA ALA A 260 -9.35 7.49 -3.35
C ALA A 260 -8.66 8.83 -3.57
N VAL A 261 -7.32 8.81 -3.54
CA VAL A 261 -6.48 9.98 -3.81
C VAL A 261 -5.92 9.85 -5.23
N SER A 262 -5.77 10.98 -5.89
CA SER A 262 -5.08 11.13 -7.17
C SER A 262 -4.02 12.21 -7.07
N THR A 263 -2.95 12.09 -7.86
CA THR A 263 -1.97 13.16 -8.06
C THR A 263 -1.64 13.20 -9.54
N VAL A 264 -1.97 14.31 -10.20
CA VAL A 264 -1.77 14.48 -11.64
C VAL A 264 -1.25 15.89 -11.91
N GLU A 265 -0.08 16.01 -12.56
CA GLU A 265 0.54 17.27 -12.97
C GLU A 265 0.64 18.33 -11.84
N GLY A 266 0.83 17.87 -10.60
CA GLY A 266 0.97 18.75 -9.44
C GLY A 266 -0.35 19.18 -8.81
N LEU A 267 -1.48 18.66 -9.24
CA LEU A 267 -2.75 18.73 -8.53
C LEU A 267 -3.02 17.40 -7.83
N ARG A 268 -3.18 17.44 -6.52
CA ARG A 268 -3.68 16.30 -5.73
C ARG A 268 -5.15 16.51 -5.43
N TRP A 269 -5.92 15.43 -5.44
CA TRP A 269 -7.28 15.47 -4.92
C TRP A 269 -7.65 14.17 -4.23
N GLN A 270 -8.62 14.26 -3.33
CA GLN A 270 -9.23 13.11 -2.68
C GLN A 270 -10.74 13.11 -2.93
N ASN A 271 -11.27 12.01 -3.42
CA ASN A 271 -12.70 11.81 -3.52
C ASN A 271 -13.32 11.76 -2.12
N ALA A 272 -14.44 12.44 -1.90
CA ALA A 272 -15.10 12.44 -0.60
C ALA A 272 -15.46 11.01 -0.16
N PRO A 273 -15.19 10.62 1.10
CA PRO A 273 -15.44 9.26 1.61
C PRO A 273 -16.92 9.04 1.97
N ALA A 274 -17.84 9.54 1.15
CA ALA A 274 -19.28 9.55 1.41
C ALA A 274 -20.04 8.84 0.29
N LEU A 275 -20.32 7.54 0.47
CA LEU A 275 -20.98 6.70 -0.54
C LEU A 275 -22.23 7.32 -1.16
N PRO A 276 -23.23 7.87 -0.39
CA PRO A 276 -24.45 8.41 -1.02
C PRO A 276 -24.17 9.59 -1.96
N ARG A 277 -23.21 10.45 -1.63
CA ARG A 277 -22.84 11.61 -2.45
C ARG A 277 -22.08 11.20 -3.69
N TYR A 278 -21.20 10.21 -3.55
CA TYR A 278 -20.44 9.62 -4.65
C TYR A 278 -21.37 8.98 -5.69
N LEU A 279 -22.30 8.13 -5.24
CA LEU A 279 -23.27 7.48 -6.12
C LEU A 279 -24.17 8.50 -6.82
N ALA A 280 -24.69 9.49 -6.08
CA ALA A 280 -25.59 10.49 -6.65
C ALA A 280 -24.93 11.34 -7.76
N ALA A 281 -23.67 11.73 -7.59
CA ALA A 281 -22.92 12.50 -8.60
C ALA A 281 -22.71 11.66 -9.87
N LEU A 282 -22.23 10.43 -9.73
CA LEU A 282 -21.94 9.58 -10.89
C LEU A 282 -23.19 9.06 -11.60
N GLU A 283 -24.30 8.84 -10.89
CA GLU A 283 -25.60 8.55 -11.49
C GLU A 283 -26.13 9.76 -12.32
N ALA A 284 -25.72 10.98 -11.97
CA ALA A 284 -26.01 12.18 -12.75
C ALA A 284 -25.00 12.42 -13.91
N GLY A 285 -23.97 11.61 -14.02
CA GLY A 285 -22.88 11.80 -14.99
C GLY A 285 -21.94 12.95 -14.62
N GLU A 286 -21.89 13.32 -13.34
CA GLU A 286 -21.03 14.38 -12.80
C GLU A 286 -19.83 13.80 -12.06
N GLU A 287 -18.75 14.58 -11.96
CA GLU A 287 -17.60 14.23 -11.16
C GLU A 287 -17.98 14.07 -9.67
N PRO A 288 -17.38 13.09 -8.95
CA PRO A 288 -17.65 12.94 -7.53
C PRO A 288 -17.13 14.17 -6.75
N PRO A 289 -17.73 14.51 -5.60
CA PRO A 289 -17.22 15.58 -4.74
C PRO A 289 -15.78 15.29 -4.32
N ARG A 290 -14.89 16.29 -4.45
CA ARG A 290 -13.43 16.18 -4.22
C ARG A 290 -12.92 17.29 -3.32
N GLU A 291 -11.88 16.97 -2.55
CA GLU A 291 -11.03 17.95 -1.91
C GLU A 291 -9.77 18.13 -2.78
N LEU A 292 -9.48 19.36 -3.17
CA LEU A 292 -8.41 19.69 -4.10
C LEU A 292 -7.24 20.32 -3.34
N GLU A 293 -6.02 19.87 -3.65
CA GLU A 293 -4.76 20.39 -3.09
C GLU A 293 -3.76 20.65 -4.23
N PRO A 294 -3.60 21.89 -4.68
CA PRO A 294 -2.52 22.26 -5.58
C PRO A 294 -1.16 22.11 -4.87
N LEU A 295 -0.27 21.29 -5.42
CA LEU A 295 1.04 21.04 -4.83
C LEU A 295 2.05 22.10 -5.30
N ALA A 296 2.58 22.90 -4.36
CA ALA A 296 3.68 23.82 -4.63
C ALA A 296 4.93 23.05 -5.13
N ALA A 297 5.76 23.72 -5.92
CA ALA A 297 6.99 23.10 -6.44
C ALA A 297 7.91 22.62 -5.31
N ALA A 298 8.03 23.41 -4.23
CA ALA A 298 8.83 23.04 -3.06
C ALA A 298 8.28 21.79 -2.37
N THR A 299 6.96 21.68 -2.18
CA THR A 299 6.31 20.49 -1.60
C THR A 299 6.61 19.24 -2.42
N ARG A 300 6.53 19.34 -3.76
CA ARG A 300 6.83 18.19 -4.64
C ARG A 300 8.28 17.72 -4.54
N VAL A 301 9.22 18.65 -4.39
CA VAL A 301 10.64 18.30 -4.23
C VAL A 301 10.89 17.65 -2.87
N GLN A 302 10.26 18.15 -1.79
CA GLN A 302 10.34 17.52 -0.47
C GLN A 302 9.72 16.13 -0.46
N GLU A 303 8.52 15.95 -1.02
CA GLU A 303 7.88 14.65 -1.15
C GLU A 303 8.74 13.68 -1.98
N ARG A 304 9.37 14.17 -3.06
CA ARG A 304 10.28 13.34 -3.87
C ARG A 304 11.47 12.83 -3.05
N LEU A 305 12.03 13.65 -2.16
CA LEU A 305 13.09 13.22 -1.24
C LEU A 305 12.55 12.22 -0.22
N MET A 306 11.45 12.53 0.45
CA MET A 306 10.84 11.68 1.48
C MET A 306 10.44 10.29 0.95
N LEU A 307 9.79 10.26 -0.20
CA LEU A 307 9.33 9.02 -0.83
C LEU A 307 10.49 8.21 -1.40
N GLY A 308 11.44 8.90 -2.05
CA GLY A 308 12.57 8.24 -2.69
C GLY A 308 13.55 7.60 -1.72
N LEU A 309 13.79 8.22 -0.55
CA LEU A 309 14.68 7.64 0.47
C LEU A 309 14.11 6.39 1.16
N ARG A 310 12.85 6.04 0.93
CA ARG A 310 12.30 4.74 1.35
C ARG A 310 12.89 3.56 0.56
N LEU A 311 13.36 3.82 -0.66
CA LEU A 311 13.88 2.81 -1.57
C LEU A 311 15.33 2.43 -1.24
N ASP A 312 15.73 1.23 -1.68
CA ASP A 312 17.13 0.78 -1.67
C ASP A 312 17.96 1.35 -2.84
N GLU A 313 17.34 2.21 -3.66
CA GLU A 313 17.93 2.89 -4.79
C GLU A 313 18.26 4.36 -4.45
N GLU A 314 19.14 4.95 -5.25
CA GLU A 314 19.48 6.36 -5.08
C GLU A 314 18.37 7.29 -5.56
N VAL A 315 18.15 8.39 -4.86
CA VAL A 315 17.39 9.54 -5.32
C VAL A 315 18.34 10.50 -6.05
N PRO A 316 18.13 10.82 -7.34
CA PRO A 316 19.00 11.74 -8.04
C PRO A 316 19.08 13.09 -7.32
N PHE A 317 20.29 13.54 -6.95
CA PHE A 317 20.48 14.75 -6.16
C PHE A 317 19.90 15.97 -6.85
N SER A 318 20.02 16.06 -8.17
CA SER A 318 19.45 17.16 -8.97
C SER A 318 17.93 17.30 -8.89
N GLU A 319 17.21 16.22 -8.50
CA GLU A 319 15.75 16.27 -8.33
C GLU A 319 15.33 16.77 -6.96
N VAL A 320 16.24 16.74 -5.96
CA VAL A 320 15.92 16.99 -4.55
C VAL A 320 16.82 18.02 -3.86
N GLU A 321 17.80 18.59 -4.57
CA GLU A 321 18.78 19.52 -4.02
C GLU A 321 18.14 20.66 -3.22
N ALA A 322 17.04 21.21 -3.71
CA ALA A 322 16.34 22.33 -3.07
C ALA A 322 15.61 21.91 -1.75
N ALA A 323 15.43 20.62 -1.51
CA ALA A 323 14.80 20.10 -0.29
C ALA A 323 15.84 19.58 0.73
N VAL A 324 17.13 19.61 0.42
CA VAL A 324 18.18 19.04 1.26
C VAL A 324 18.88 20.11 2.08
N ASP A 325 18.88 19.95 3.40
CA ASP A 325 19.76 20.69 4.30
C ASP A 325 21.19 20.14 4.17
N LEU A 326 22.12 20.95 3.62
CA LEU A 326 23.49 20.53 3.34
C LEU A 326 24.33 20.31 4.61
N ASP A 327 24.04 21.03 5.70
CA ASP A 327 24.74 20.85 6.98
C ASP A 327 24.27 19.54 7.65
N ALA A 328 22.97 19.27 7.62
CA ALA A 328 22.42 18.01 8.06
C ALA A 328 22.95 16.83 7.21
N LEU A 329 23.01 16.99 5.89
CA LEU A 329 23.57 15.97 4.99
C LEU A 329 25.02 15.63 5.38
N ALA A 330 25.90 16.65 5.56
CA ALA A 330 27.28 16.43 5.96
C ALA A 330 27.40 15.69 7.31
N ARG A 331 26.54 16.04 8.27
CA ARG A 331 26.45 15.35 9.58
C ARG A 331 26.04 13.89 9.42
N LEU A 332 24.97 13.63 8.66
CA LEU A 332 24.43 12.28 8.46
C LEU A 332 25.38 11.39 7.65
N GLU A 333 26.12 11.95 6.69
CA GLU A 333 27.23 11.25 5.98
C GLU A 333 28.34 10.86 6.96
N SER A 334 28.73 11.77 7.88
CA SER A 334 29.75 11.47 8.89
C SER A 334 29.31 10.36 9.86
N LEU A 335 28.02 10.24 10.14
CA LEU A 335 27.40 9.18 10.95
C LEU A 335 27.15 7.89 10.17
N ARG A 336 27.43 7.88 8.88
CA ARG A 336 27.18 6.76 7.95
C ARG A 336 25.73 6.32 7.92
N LEU A 337 24.80 7.27 7.95
CA LEU A 337 23.36 7.05 7.81
C LEU A 337 22.88 7.35 6.39
N VAL A 338 23.53 8.29 5.73
CA VAL A 338 23.31 8.64 4.32
C VAL A 338 24.62 8.48 3.56
N GLU A 339 24.54 8.14 2.30
CA GLU A 339 25.69 8.08 1.41
C GLU A 339 25.35 8.70 0.05
N ARG A 340 26.38 9.30 -0.58
CA ARG A 340 26.30 9.64 -2.00
C ARG A 340 26.59 8.37 -2.81
N ARG A 341 25.63 8.01 -3.64
CA ARG A 341 25.75 6.87 -4.55
C ARG A 341 25.55 7.38 -5.97
N GLY A 342 26.53 7.16 -6.83
CA GLY A 342 26.49 7.70 -8.19
C GLY A 342 26.31 9.24 -8.22
N ARG A 343 25.15 9.69 -8.70
CA ARG A 343 24.78 11.12 -8.74
C ARG A 343 23.62 11.44 -7.77
N GLY A 344 23.29 10.53 -6.87
CA GLY A 344 22.16 10.67 -5.98
C GLY A 344 22.51 10.46 -4.51
N LEU A 345 21.48 10.47 -3.69
CA LEU A 345 21.52 10.18 -2.26
C LEU A 345 20.80 8.86 -2.00
N ALA A 346 21.34 8.07 -1.08
CA ALA A 346 20.66 6.88 -0.59
C ALA A 346 20.88 6.76 0.93
N LEU A 347 19.94 6.10 1.61
CA LEU A 347 20.20 5.67 2.97
C LEU A 347 21.15 4.47 2.95
N THR A 348 22.12 4.45 3.87
CA THR A 348 22.93 3.25 4.11
C THR A 348 22.05 2.15 4.71
N HIS A 349 22.53 0.91 4.78
CA HIS A 349 21.80 -0.15 5.46
C HIS A 349 21.37 0.25 6.88
N ARG A 350 22.28 0.85 7.66
CA ARG A 350 21.98 1.37 9.00
C ARG A 350 21.01 2.56 8.96
N GLY A 351 21.16 3.45 7.97
CA GLY A 351 20.27 4.60 7.80
C GLY A 351 18.82 4.20 7.53
N ARG A 352 18.60 3.07 6.85
CA ARG A 352 17.25 2.57 6.53
C ARG A 352 16.47 2.12 7.77
N PHE A 353 17.14 1.61 8.82
CA PHE A 353 16.48 1.34 10.09
C PHE A 353 16.00 2.60 10.81
N LEU A 354 16.65 3.72 10.57
CA LEU A 354 16.34 5.03 11.14
C LEU A 354 15.68 5.97 10.10
N GLY A 355 15.14 5.41 9.02
CA GLY A 355 14.74 6.12 7.81
C GLY A 355 13.85 7.33 8.04
N GLY A 356 12.85 7.24 8.90
CA GLY A 356 11.96 8.36 9.22
C GLY A 356 12.68 9.54 9.86
N GLY A 357 13.51 9.30 10.88
CA GLY A 357 14.30 10.32 11.57
C GLY A 357 15.38 10.92 10.67
N VAL A 358 16.11 10.07 9.93
CA VAL A 358 17.15 10.52 8.99
C VAL A 358 16.56 11.39 7.90
N THR A 359 15.40 11.02 7.35
CA THR A 359 14.71 11.79 6.32
C THR A 359 14.20 13.13 6.86
N ALA A 360 13.63 13.12 8.06
CA ALA A 360 13.19 14.36 8.71
C ALA A 360 14.35 15.34 8.98
N ASP A 361 15.49 14.82 9.41
CA ASP A 361 16.71 15.62 9.63
C ASP A 361 17.30 16.20 8.33
N LEU A 362 17.12 15.50 7.19
CA LEU A 362 17.62 15.95 5.88
C LEU A 362 16.78 17.06 5.26
N LEU A 363 15.50 17.19 5.67
CA LEU A 363 14.61 18.16 5.03
C LEU A 363 15.00 19.59 5.39
N ALA A 364 15.27 20.41 4.35
CA ALA A 364 15.41 21.84 4.51
C ALA A 364 14.07 22.48 4.91
N GLU A 365 14.14 23.49 5.79
CA GLU A 365 12.97 24.30 6.11
C GLU A 365 12.46 25.04 4.87
N ILE A 366 11.18 24.92 4.55
CA ILE A 366 10.54 25.74 3.50
C ILE A 366 10.28 27.13 4.10
N PRO A 367 10.77 28.22 3.46
CA PRO A 367 10.39 29.57 3.87
C PRO A 367 8.86 29.72 3.80
N ALA A 368 8.27 30.33 4.83
CA ALA A 368 6.81 30.49 4.97
C ALA A 368 6.10 31.22 3.81
N ASN A 369 6.85 31.80 2.86
CA ASN A 369 6.33 32.54 1.70
C ASN A 369 5.99 31.68 0.48
N ASP A 370 6.28 30.39 0.47
CA ASP A 370 6.06 29.50 -0.70
C ASP A 370 4.79 28.64 -0.59
N TYR A 371 3.95 28.93 0.41
CA TYR A 371 2.65 28.26 0.60
C TYR A 371 1.45 28.98 -0.09
N ASN A 372 1.69 29.94 -1.02
CA ASN A 372 0.64 30.65 -1.76
C ASN A 372 0.61 30.26 -3.23
#